data_4404227d84833f9fd5ddcb72337a1754
#
_entry.id   4404227d84833f9fd5ddcb72337a1754
#
_cell.length_a   1.000
_cell.length_b   1.000
_cell.length_c   1.000
_cell.angle_alpha   90.00
_cell.angle_beta   90.00
_cell.angle_gamma   90.00
#
_symmetry.space_group_name_H-M   'P 1'
#
loop_
_entity.id
_entity.type
_entity.pdbx_description
1 polymer ?
#
loop_
_entity_poly.entity_id
_entity_poly.type
_entity_poly.pdbx_seq_one_letter_code
_entity_poly.pdbx_strand_id
1 'polypeptide(L)'
;MAKSRLHCSFGEIMDTVEEKQDAITFPYEKDGITLHCGDNCETMLRMPAESVDLVVTSPPYDDLRTYGGHSWDFYGVAWNLKRLLKPGGVIVWVVNDATKDGSETGSSMAQAMYFKQIGLLLHDTMIWNRLCPFPESTRYHPAFEYMFVFSKGKPKTFNALKDRQTSTGGAESISRMERQADGTIRRPSREFTRNEISARLNIWDVKAGWGQSTKDKNAFDHPAIFPEELARDHILSWSNEGDTVLDPFSGSGTTIKMARETGRRGIGIEINEEYCQIAVTRLRQRLLFGMEESVG
;
A
#
# COMPACT_ATOMS: atom_id res chain seq x y z
N MET A 1 8.71 22.33 -74.01
CA MET A 1 9.08 21.26 -73.04
C MET A 1 8.68 21.69 -71.67
N ALA A 2 7.51 21.25 -71.23
CA ALA A 2 6.92 21.59 -69.92
C ALA A 2 7.15 20.42 -68.98
N LYS A 3 7.82 20.66 -67.86
CA LYS A 3 7.97 19.70 -66.77
C LYS A 3 6.84 19.96 -65.78
N SER A 4 5.82 19.09 -65.74
CA SER A 4 4.79 19.03 -64.69
C SER A 4 5.42 18.50 -63.40
N ARG A 5 5.35 19.30 -62.34
CA ARG A 5 5.62 18.86 -60.97
C ARG A 5 4.29 18.36 -60.37
N LEU A 6 4.24 17.06 -60.13
CA LEU A 6 3.22 16.46 -59.27
C LEU A 6 3.50 16.86 -57.80
N HIS A 7 2.66 17.73 -57.26
CA HIS A 7 2.57 17.97 -55.80
C HIS A 7 1.67 16.87 -55.23
N CYS A 8 2.28 15.92 -54.56
CA CYS A 8 1.55 14.99 -53.70
C CYS A 8 1.38 15.70 -52.35
N SER A 9 0.17 16.11 -52.05
CA SER A 9 -0.21 16.68 -50.76
C SER A 9 -0.24 15.56 -49.70
N PHE A 10 0.74 15.57 -48.79
CA PHE A 10 0.73 14.83 -47.56
C PHE A 10 -0.15 15.61 -46.55
N GLY A 11 -1.42 15.47 -46.66
CA GLY A 11 -2.37 16.09 -45.74
C GLY A 11 -3.69 15.40 -45.89
N GLU A 12 -3.93 14.38 -45.10
CA GLU A 12 -5.21 13.78 -44.74
C GLU A 12 -5.01 12.29 -44.39
N ILE A 13 -4.48 12.02 -43.21
CA ILE A 13 -4.78 10.84 -42.41
C ILE A 13 -4.29 11.20 -40.97
N MET A 14 -4.97 12.11 -40.31
CA MET A 14 -5.07 12.16 -38.88
C MET A 14 -6.57 12.14 -38.55
N ASP A 15 -7.25 11.06 -38.91
CA ASP A 15 -8.46 10.72 -38.23
C ASP A 15 -8.09 10.43 -36.77
N THR A 16 -8.32 11.45 -35.95
CA THR A 16 -8.35 11.35 -34.51
C THR A 16 -9.36 10.28 -34.13
N VAL A 17 -8.89 9.09 -33.79
CA VAL A 17 -9.68 8.15 -33.02
C VAL A 17 -9.86 8.82 -31.66
N GLU A 18 -10.87 9.67 -31.53
CA GLU A 18 -11.47 10.01 -30.25
C GLU A 18 -12.06 8.69 -29.72
N GLU A 19 -11.27 7.95 -28.94
CA GLU A 19 -11.81 6.92 -28.07
C GLU A 19 -12.90 7.62 -27.22
N LYS A 20 -14.16 7.34 -27.53
CA LYS A 20 -15.25 7.69 -26.63
C LYS A 20 -14.88 7.11 -25.28
N GLN A 21 -14.49 7.97 -24.33
CA GLN A 21 -14.33 7.57 -22.95
C GLN A 21 -15.71 7.10 -22.49
N ASP A 22 -15.91 5.79 -22.47
CA ASP A 22 -17.10 5.20 -21.89
C ASP A 22 -17.27 5.74 -20.48
N ALA A 23 -18.48 6.20 -20.16
CA ALA A 23 -18.80 6.73 -18.84
C ALA A 23 -18.40 5.69 -17.78
N ILE A 24 -17.61 6.15 -16.79
CA ILE A 24 -17.18 5.28 -15.69
C ILE A 24 -18.40 4.96 -14.84
N THR A 25 -18.70 3.67 -14.68
CA THR A 25 -19.76 3.18 -13.79
C THR A 25 -19.15 2.47 -12.59
N PHE A 26 -19.78 2.57 -11.42
CA PHE A 26 -19.34 1.90 -10.21
C PHE A 26 -20.36 0.85 -9.75
N PRO A 27 -19.89 -0.33 -9.20
CA PRO A 27 -18.47 -0.67 -9.06
C PRO A 27 -17.78 -0.81 -10.42
N TYR A 28 -16.54 -0.30 -10.50
CA TYR A 28 -15.68 -0.54 -11.65
C TYR A 28 -15.00 -1.90 -11.48
N GLU A 29 -15.14 -2.76 -12.47
CA GLU A 29 -14.57 -4.12 -12.44
C GLU A 29 -13.76 -4.38 -13.71
N LYS A 30 -12.47 -4.65 -13.52
CA LYS A 30 -11.56 -5.00 -14.62
C LYS A 30 -10.28 -5.66 -14.09
N ASP A 31 -9.81 -6.68 -14.82
CA ASP A 31 -8.51 -7.34 -14.60
C ASP A 31 -8.28 -7.78 -13.13
N GLY A 32 -9.32 -8.33 -12.48
CA GLY A 32 -9.25 -8.77 -11.09
C GLY A 32 -9.32 -7.64 -10.04
N ILE A 33 -9.62 -6.42 -10.48
CA ILE A 33 -9.82 -5.26 -9.62
C ILE A 33 -11.31 -4.91 -9.56
N THR A 34 -11.78 -4.63 -8.36
CA THR A 34 -13.10 -4.04 -8.10
C THR A 34 -12.91 -2.74 -7.33
N LEU A 35 -13.41 -1.62 -7.85
CA LEU A 35 -13.42 -0.34 -7.15
C LEU A 35 -14.85 0.11 -6.91
N HIS A 36 -15.21 0.28 -5.65
CA HIS A 36 -16.49 0.83 -5.20
C HIS A 36 -16.35 2.32 -4.92
N CYS A 37 -17.30 3.12 -5.42
CA CYS A 37 -17.44 4.52 -5.07
C CYS A 37 -18.59 4.66 -4.05
N GLY A 38 -18.26 5.00 -2.79
CA GLY A 38 -19.22 5.11 -1.71
C GLY A 38 -18.62 4.89 -0.32
N ASP A 39 -19.50 4.87 0.68
CA ASP A 39 -19.11 4.64 2.06
C ASP A 39 -18.49 3.26 2.28
N ASN A 40 -17.37 3.22 3.00
CA ASN A 40 -16.64 1.98 3.21
C ASN A 40 -17.33 1.02 4.19
N CYS A 41 -17.98 1.51 5.24
CA CYS A 41 -18.72 0.67 6.18
C CYS A 41 -19.93 0.02 5.50
N GLU A 42 -20.71 0.80 4.74
CA GLU A 42 -21.86 0.26 3.99
C GLU A 42 -21.43 -0.75 2.93
N THR A 43 -20.36 -0.46 2.20
CA THR A 43 -19.84 -1.36 1.17
C THR A 43 -19.30 -2.64 1.79
N MET A 44 -18.48 -2.53 2.83
CA MET A 44 -17.93 -3.69 3.52
C MET A 44 -19.03 -4.58 4.14
N LEU A 45 -20.13 -4.01 4.68
CA LEU A 45 -21.25 -4.80 5.21
C LEU A 45 -21.87 -5.76 4.20
N ARG A 46 -21.86 -5.42 2.91
CA ARG A 46 -22.39 -6.25 1.81
C ARG A 46 -21.41 -7.35 1.36
N MET A 47 -20.13 -7.23 1.73
CA MET A 47 -19.12 -8.22 1.37
C MET A 47 -19.22 -9.47 2.25
N PRO A 48 -18.95 -10.67 1.69
CA PRO A 48 -18.93 -11.90 2.47
C PRO A 48 -17.88 -11.87 3.59
N ALA A 49 -18.22 -12.42 4.75
CA ALA A 49 -17.24 -12.63 5.81
C ALA A 49 -16.11 -13.56 5.30
N GLU A 50 -14.91 -13.40 5.87
CA GLU A 50 -13.74 -14.24 5.57
C GLU A 50 -13.42 -14.34 4.05
N SER A 51 -13.57 -13.22 3.34
CA SER A 51 -13.33 -13.11 1.90
C SER A 51 -11.99 -12.43 1.54
N VAL A 52 -11.34 -11.77 2.50
CA VAL A 52 -10.13 -10.97 2.31
C VAL A 52 -8.92 -11.66 2.93
N ASP A 53 -7.81 -11.77 2.19
CA ASP A 53 -6.55 -12.34 2.66
C ASP A 53 -5.67 -11.28 3.30
N LEU A 54 -5.65 -10.07 2.72
CA LEU A 54 -4.79 -8.97 3.14
C LEU A 54 -5.53 -7.63 3.05
N VAL A 55 -5.33 -6.79 4.03
CA VAL A 55 -5.68 -5.36 3.98
C VAL A 55 -4.39 -4.56 4.01
N VAL A 56 -4.20 -3.64 3.07
CA VAL A 56 -3.11 -2.65 3.08
C VAL A 56 -3.75 -1.30 2.87
N THR A 57 -3.66 -0.43 3.87
CA THR A 57 -4.38 0.83 3.86
C THR A 57 -3.72 1.90 4.71
N SER A 58 -3.96 3.15 4.34
CA SER A 58 -3.61 4.34 5.10
C SER A 58 -4.88 5.19 5.26
N PRO A 59 -5.60 5.06 6.38
CA PRO A 59 -6.82 5.83 6.63
C PRO A 59 -6.52 7.32 6.77
N PRO A 60 -7.52 8.21 6.73
CA PRO A 60 -7.33 9.60 7.10
C PRO A 60 -6.78 9.75 8.53
N TYR A 61 -5.69 10.54 8.69
CA TYR A 61 -5.07 10.78 9.99
C TYR A 61 -5.74 11.95 10.68
N ASP A 62 -6.53 11.69 11.70
CA ASP A 62 -7.27 12.71 12.45
C ASP A 62 -7.92 13.74 11.50
N ASP A 63 -7.80 15.05 11.81
CA ASP A 63 -8.27 16.15 10.97
C ASP A 63 -7.14 16.82 10.16
N LEU A 64 -6.04 16.09 9.89
CA LEU A 64 -4.87 16.65 9.20
C LEU A 64 -5.18 17.12 7.78
N ARG A 65 -6.23 16.59 7.15
CA ARG A 65 -6.68 16.98 5.80
C ARG A 65 -8.19 16.94 5.71
N THR A 66 -8.77 17.89 5.00
CA THR A 66 -10.19 17.88 4.66
C THR A 66 -10.40 16.98 3.44
N TYR A 67 -10.66 15.71 3.64
CA TYR A 67 -11.01 14.77 2.57
C TYR A 67 -12.44 15.06 2.06
N GLY A 68 -12.65 16.21 1.42
CA GLY A 68 -13.97 16.64 0.95
C GLY A 68 -15.00 16.88 2.07
N GLY A 69 -14.58 17.03 3.33
CA GLY A 69 -15.47 17.20 4.48
C GLY A 69 -16.08 15.90 5.01
N HIS A 70 -15.66 14.74 4.51
CA HIS A 70 -16.16 13.45 4.99
C HIS A 70 -15.50 13.06 6.31
N SER A 71 -16.31 12.61 7.27
CA SER A 71 -15.88 11.89 8.48
C SER A 71 -15.98 10.38 8.22
N TRP A 72 -15.25 9.58 8.99
CA TRP A 72 -15.30 8.14 8.91
C TRP A 72 -15.45 7.51 10.28
N ASP A 73 -16.06 6.32 10.34
CA ASP A 73 -16.27 5.56 11.57
C ASP A 73 -15.16 4.52 11.74
N PHE A 74 -14.15 4.86 12.55
CA PHE A 74 -13.07 3.94 12.87
C PHE A 74 -13.56 2.61 13.43
N TYR A 75 -14.52 2.64 14.35
CA TYR A 75 -15.00 1.43 15.02
C TYR A 75 -15.75 0.50 14.07
N GLY A 76 -16.61 1.06 13.22
CA GLY A 76 -17.31 0.33 12.17
C GLY A 76 -16.35 -0.27 11.16
N VAL A 77 -15.35 0.49 10.72
CA VAL A 77 -14.29 -0.01 9.83
C VAL A 77 -13.53 -1.17 10.48
N ALA A 78 -13.04 -1.01 11.71
CA ALA A 78 -12.26 -2.03 12.40
C ALA A 78 -13.03 -3.35 12.59
N TRP A 79 -14.32 -3.29 12.93
CA TRP A 79 -15.18 -4.47 13.04
C TRP A 79 -15.42 -5.15 11.69
N ASN A 80 -15.67 -4.37 10.62
CA ASN A 80 -15.84 -4.91 9.29
C ASN A 80 -14.55 -5.57 8.78
N LEU A 81 -13.39 -4.94 8.97
CA LEU A 81 -12.12 -5.52 8.59
C LEU A 81 -11.86 -6.86 9.30
N LYS A 82 -12.10 -6.93 10.62
CA LYS A 82 -12.00 -8.20 11.35
C LYS A 82 -12.94 -9.27 10.80
N ARG A 83 -14.18 -8.90 10.43
CA ARG A 83 -15.18 -9.82 9.87
C ARG A 83 -14.77 -10.34 8.50
N LEU A 84 -14.29 -9.43 7.65
CA LEU A 84 -13.91 -9.73 6.27
C LEU A 84 -12.62 -10.54 6.18
N LEU A 85 -11.72 -10.37 7.15
CA LEU A 85 -10.43 -11.03 7.15
C LEU A 85 -10.60 -12.54 7.35
N LYS A 86 -9.98 -13.33 6.47
CA LYS A 86 -9.89 -14.80 6.62
C LYS A 86 -9.07 -15.16 7.85
N PRO A 87 -9.26 -16.36 8.45
CA PRO A 87 -8.32 -16.88 9.44
C PRO A 87 -6.89 -16.87 8.90
N GLY A 88 -5.96 -16.28 9.64
CA GLY A 88 -4.56 -16.09 9.21
C GLY A 88 -4.34 -14.93 8.25
N GLY A 89 -5.38 -14.20 7.87
CA GLY A 89 -5.26 -12.96 7.10
C GLY A 89 -4.64 -11.83 7.90
N VAL A 90 -4.13 -10.81 7.21
CA VAL A 90 -3.31 -9.74 7.76
C VAL A 90 -3.90 -8.37 7.43
N ILE A 91 -3.79 -7.41 8.35
CA ILE A 91 -4.05 -5.99 8.13
C ILE A 91 -2.73 -5.24 8.32
N VAL A 92 -2.32 -4.48 7.32
CA VAL A 92 -1.28 -3.47 7.41
C VAL A 92 -1.98 -2.12 7.51
N TRP A 93 -1.85 -1.51 8.68
CA TRP A 93 -2.51 -0.25 9.04
C TRP A 93 -1.47 0.84 9.17
N VAL A 94 -1.39 1.72 8.15
CA VAL A 94 -0.38 2.79 8.09
C VAL A 94 -0.98 4.08 8.60
N VAL A 95 -0.45 4.60 9.71
CA VAL A 95 -1.01 5.76 10.41
C VAL A 95 0.06 6.63 11.04
N ASN A 96 -0.30 7.88 11.27
CA ASN A 96 0.45 8.81 12.09
C ASN A 96 -0.49 9.64 12.96
N ASP A 97 0.05 10.40 13.89
CA ASP A 97 -0.69 11.28 14.79
C ASP A 97 -0.62 12.73 14.33
N ALA A 98 -1.73 13.47 14.48
CA ALA A 98 -1.70 14.92 14.40
C ALA A 98 -1.09 15.51 15.67
N THR A 99 -0.49 16.69 15.54
CA THR A 99 -0.11 17.50 16.70
C THR A 99 -1.12 18.64 16.87
N LYS A 100 -1.80 18.65 18.02
CA LYS A 100 -2.76 19.70 18.41
C LYS A 100 -2.31 20.32 19.72
N ASP A 101 -2.23 21.63 19.78
CA ASP A 101 -1.85 22.39 21.00
C ASP A 101 -0.54 21.91 21.66
N GLY A 102 0.46 21.54 20.83
CA GLY A 102 1.76 21.05 21.29
C GLY A 102 1.80 19.59 21.73
N SER A 103 0.68 18.85 21.64
CA SER A 103 0.59 17.43 21.97
C SER A 103 0.24 16.59 20.73
N GLU A 104 0.87 15.42 20.60
CA GLU A 104 0.39 14.40 19.66
C GLU A 104 -0.94 13.84 20.15
N THR A 105 -1.84 13.53 19.21
CA THR A 105 -3.19 13.02 19.56
C THR A 105 -3.16 11.62 20.17
N GLY A 106 -2.17 10.81 19.83
CA GLY A 106 -2.08 9.41 20.24
C GLY A 106 -3.16 8.52 19.60
N SER A 107 -3.83 9.01 18.56
CA SER A 107 -4.90 8.27 17.87
C SER A 107 -4.38 6.99 17.24
N SER A 108 -3.16 6.99 16.69
CA SER A 108 -2.50 5.80 16.12
C SER A 108 -2.40 4.66 17.14
N MET A 109 -1.96 4.97 18.36
CA MET A 109 -1.84 4.01 19.46
C MET A 109 -3.21 3.55 19.97
N ALA A 110 -4.18 4.47 20.07
CA ALA A 110 -5.55 4.13 20.48
C ALA A 110 -6.19 3.16 19.47
N GLN A 111 -6.03 3.40 18.18
CA GLN A 111 -6.48 2.51 17.10
C GLN A 111 -5.81 1.14 17.21
N ALA A 112 -4.48 1.10 17.39
CA ALA A 112 -3.76 -0.15 17.55
C ALA A 112 -4.23 -0.96 18.75
N MET A 113 -4.49 -0.33 19.88
CA MET A 113 -5.01 -1.00 21.06
C MET A 113 -6.44 -1.49 20.88
N TYR A 114 -7.27 -0.74 20.13
CA TYR A 114 -8.63 -1.19 19.82
C TYR A 114 -8.66 -2.43 18.92
N PHE A 115 -7.83 -2.52 17.89
CA PHE A 115 -7.71 -3.73 17.07
C PHE A 115 -7.36 -4.96 17.93
N LYS A 116 -6.47 -4.80 18.92
CA LYS A 116 -6.19 -5.87 19.90
C LYS A 116 -7.40 -6.19 20.77
N GLN A 117 -8.11 -5.18 21.26
CA GLN A 117 -9.31 -5.35 22.10
C GLN A 117 -10.41 -6.14 21.40
N ILE A 118 -10.61 -5.93 20.10
CA ILE A 118 -11.57 -6.70 19.32
C ILE A 118 -11.07 -8.10 18.93
N GLY A 119 -9.85 -8.48 19.34
CA GLY A 119 -9.31 -9.85 19.24
C GLY A 119 -8.41 -10.10 18.02
N LEU A 120 -7.87 -9.07 17.38
CA LEU A 120 -6.76 -9.23 16.44
C LEU A 120 -5.43 -9.27 17.20
N LEU A 121 -4.45 -9.99 16.67
CA LEU A 121 -3.09 -10.00 17.21
C LEU A 121 -2.31 -8.85 16.59
N LEU A 122 -1.68 -8.01 17.41
CA LEU A 122 -0.64 -7.09 16.91
C LEU A 122 0.61 -7.95 16.66
N HIS A 123 0.81 -8.32 15.39
CA HIS A 123 1.86 -9.23 14.96
C HIS A 123 3.22 -8.54 14.91
N ASP A 124 3.27 -7.32 14.36
CA ASP A 124 4.50 -6.50 14.30
C ASP A 124 4.15 -5.01 14.37
N THR A 125 5.08 -4.22 14.91
CA THR A 125 5.06 -2.76 14.84
C THR A 125 6.23 -2.34 13.96
N MET A 126 5.91 -1.99 12.70
CA MET A 126 6.90 -1.57 11.73
C MET A 126 6.92 -0.04 11.61
N ILE A 127 8.00 0.49 11.11
CA ILE A 127 8.20 1.93 10.89
C ILE A 127 8.48 2.19 9.41
N TRP A 128 7.72 3.10 8.83
CA TRP A 128 8.05 3.68 7.55
C TRP A 128 8.82 4.98 7.76
N ASN A 129 10.13 4.98 7.47
CA ASN A 129 10.95 6.17 7.40
C ASN A 129 10.76 6.84 6.04
N ARG A 130 10.14 8.02 6.04
CA ARG A 130 9.74 8.74 4.82
C ARG A 130 10.89 9.40 4.09
N LEU A 131 12.07 9.51 4.74
CA LEU A 131 13.28 10.17 4.20
C LEU A 131 13.06 11.63 3.75
N CYS A 132 11.94 12.24 4.12
CA CYS A 132 11.59 13.62 3.80
C CYS A 132 10.86 14.23 5.01
N PRO A 133 11.59 14.62 6.05
CA PRO A 133 11.01 15.20 7.25
C PRO A 133 10.48 16.61 6.98
N PHE A 134 9.35 16.96 7.65
CA PHE A 134 8.89 18.35 7.68
C PHE A 134 9.63 19.12 8.77
N PRO A 135 10.10 20.36 8.47
CA PRO A 135 10.76 21.19 9.47
C PRO A 135 9.81 21.54 10.63
N GLU A 136 10.29 21.37 11.85
CA GLU A 136 9.63 21.76 13.09
C GLU A 136 10.58 22.61 13.94
N SER A 137 10.02 23.60 14.66
CA SER A 137 10.84 24.50 15.49
C SER A 137 10.89 24.12 16.96
N THR A 138 9.92 23.34 17.44
CA THR A 138 9.75 23.02 18.87
C THR A 138 9.97 21.54 19.21
N ARG A 139 10.20 20.70 18.19
CA ARG A 139 10.47 19.26 18.33
C ARG A 139 11.37 18.76 17.22
N TYR A 140 11.83 17.51 17.31
CA TYR A 140 12.52 16.89 16.20
C TYR A 140 11.61 16.76 14.98
N HIS A 141 12.20 16.86 13.78
CA HIS A 141 11.44 16.76 12.52
C HIS A 141 10.79 15.39 12.39
N PRO A 142 9.45 15.30 12.24
CA PRO A 142 8.76 14.04 12.11
C PRO A 142 9.14 13.38 10.78
N ALA A 143 9.77 12.23 10.85
CA ALA A 143 10.33 11.54 9.69
C ALA A 143 9.70 10.17 9.42
N PHE A 144 8.82 9.68 10.30
CA PHE A 144 8.28 8.34 10.18
C PHE A 144 6.76 8.28 10.32
N GLU A 145 6.20 7.16 9.90
CA GLU A 145 4.83 6.74 10.16
C GLU A 145 4.81 5.31 10.69
N TYR A 146 3.81 4.98 11.51
CA TYR A 146 3.63 3.62 11.99
C TYR A 146 3.01 2.74 10.90
N MET A 147 3.49 1.51 10.80
CA MET A 147 2.89 0.45 10.01
C MET A 147 2.54 -0.70 10.96
N PHE A 148 1.37 -0.64 11.58
CA PHE A 148 0.92 -1.72 12.45
C PHE A 148 0.48 -2.91 11.63
N VAL A 149 1.02 -4.09 11.92
CA VAL A 149 0.65 -5.34 11.28
C VAL A 149 -0.21 -6.15 12.24
N PHE A 150 -1.49 -6.27 11.92
CA PHE A 150 -2.42 -7.11 12.69
C PHE A 150 -2.74 -8.39 11.94
N SER A 151 -3.15 -9.44 12.67
CA SER A 151 -3.57 -10.70 12.07
C SER A 151 -4.76 -11.33 12.80
N LYS A 152 -5.59 -12.03 12.04
CA LYS A 152 -6.68 -12.86 12.59
C LYS A 152 -6.15 -14.27 12.88
N GLY A 153 -5.57 -14.43 14.09
CA GLY A 153 -4.79 -15.62 14.46
C GLY A 153 -3.36 -15.55 13.90
N LYS A 154 -2.67 -16.68 13.84
CA LYS A 154 -1.31 -16.74 13.27
C LYS A 154 -1.36 -16.41 11.77
N PRO A 155 -0.52 -15.49 11.25
CA PRO A 155 -0.45 -15.22 9.82
C PRO A 155 -0.24 -16.49 9.01
N LYS A 156 -1.05 -16.65 7.94
CA LYS A 156 -0.95 -17.79 7.01
C LYS A 156 0.23 -17.63 6.06
N THR A 157 0.53 -16.38 5.67
CA THR A 157 1.55 -16.05 4.68
C THR A 157 2.52 -15.05 5.27
N PHE A 158 3.82 -15.31 5.12
CA PHE A 158 4.90 -14.37 5.35
C PHE A 158 6.04 -14.66 4.39
N ASN A 159 6.18 -13.84 3.38
CA ASN A 159 7.25 -13.91 2.37
C ASN A 159 8.26 -12.79 2.68
N ALA A 160 9.25 -13.07 3.50
CA ALA A 160 10.24 -12.07 3.89
C ALA A 160 11.00 -11.54 2.68
N LEU A 161 11.00 -10.22 2.49
CA LEU A 161 11.83 -9.56 1.48
C LEU A 161 13.30 -9.68 1.89
N LYS A 162 14.12 -10.27 1.01
CA LYS A 162 15.54 -10.54 1.25
C LYS A 162 16.38 -9.60 0.38
N ASP A 163 16.61 -8.42 0.86
CA ASP A 163 17.35 -7.36 0.14
C ASP A 163 18.37 -6.63 1.01
N ARG A 164 18.47 -6.99 2.28
CA ARG A 164 19.43 -6.39 3.21
C ARG A 164 20.80 -7.08 3.13
N GLN A 165 21.80 -6.36 2.66
CA GLN A 165 23.18 -6.81 2.75
C GLN A 165 23.63 -6.89 4.21
N THR A 166 24.32 -7.98 4.57
CA THR A 166 24.88 -8.14 5.90
C THR A 166 26.35 -7.72 5.88
N SER A 167 26.77 -6.91 6.88
CA SER A 167 28.13 -6.37 6.98
C SER A 167 29.23 -7.47 7.12
N THR A 168 28.85 -8.72 7.28
CA THR A 168 29.74 -9.88 7.48
C THR A 168 29.30 -11.06 6.60
N GLY A 169 28.69 -10.79 5.45
CA GLY A 169 28.31 -11.82 4.50
C GLY A 169 29.52 -12.61 4.02
N GLY A 170 29.44 -13.95 4.00
CA GLY A 170 30.52 -14.83 3.60
C GLY A 170 31.59 -15.11 4.68
N ALA A 171 31.54 -14.49 5.85
CA ALA A 171 32.45 -14.80 6.95
C ALA A 171 32.07 -16.15 7.60
N GLU A 172 33.04 -17.03 7.77
CA GLU A 172 32.89 -18.23 8.58
C GLU A 172 32.34 -17.90 9.96
N SER A 173 31.58 -18.81 10.52
CA SER A 173 30.73 -18.66 11.69
C SER A 173 31.31 -17.77 12.81
N ILE A 174 30.66 -16.66 13.11
CA ILE A 174 30.90 -15.94 14.34
C ILE A 174 29.97 -16.52 15.40
N SER A 175 30.51 -17.31 16.32
CA SER A 175 29.79 -17.74 17.52
C SER A 175 29.47 -16.52 18.38
N ARG A 176 28.26 -15.97 18.27
CA ARG A 176 27.79 -14.95 19.22
C ARG A 176 27.42 -15.62 20.53
N MET A 177 27.99 -15.13 21.61
CA MET A 177 27.56 -15.49 22.95
C MET A 177 26.11 -15.03 23.16
N GLU A 178 25.22 -15.94 23.54
CA GLU A 178 23.82 -15.64 23.84
C GLU A 178 23.60 -15.50 25.34
N ARG A 179 22.98 -14.39 25.77
CA ARG A 179 22.52 -14.25 27.16
C ARG A 179 21.20 -14.97 27.32
N GLN A 180 21.17 -15.95 28.22
CA GLN A 180 19.96 -16.70 28.57
C GLN A 180 19.05 -15.89 29.48
N ALA A 181 17.77 -16.32 29.64
CA ALA A 181 16.78 -15.66 30.49
C ALA A 181 17.22 -15.60 31.98
N ASP A 182 18.06 -16.52 32.42
CA ASP A 182 18.67 -16.56 33.78
C ASP A 182 19.88 -15.68 33.95
N GLY A 183 20.25 -14.89 32.91
CA GLY A 183 21.41 -13.99 32.91
C GLY A 183 22.74 -14.64 32.55
N THR A 184 22.82 -15.97 32.39
CA THR A 184 24.04 -16.67 32.01
C THR A 184 24.36 -16.42 30.53
N ILE A 185 25.65 -16.51 30.17
CA ILE A 185 26.10 -16.35 28.79
C ILE A 185 26.52 -17.74 28.26
N ARG A 186 25.86 -18.17 27.17
CA ARG A 186 26.13 -19.46 26.56
C ARG A 186 26.59 -19.31 25.11
N ARG A 187 27.50 -20.16 24.66
CA ARG A 187 27.77 -20.31 23.24
C ARG A 187 26.64 -21.14 22.61
N PRO A 188 26.03 -20.68 21.51
CA PRO A 188 25.05 -21.50 20.79
C PRO A 188 25.75 -22.77 20.27
N SER A 189 25.02 -23.90 20.32
CA SER A 189 25.51 -25.21 19.89
C SER A 189 25.52 -25.38 18.36
N ARG A 190 25.12 -24.36 17.60
CA ARG A 190 25.08 -24.37 16.13
C ARG A 190 26.00 -23.30 15.58
N GLU A 191 26.86 -23.68 14.65
CA GLU A 191 27.54 -22.73 13.77
C GLU A 191 26.56 -22.22 12.73
N PHE A 192 26.47 -20.90 12.60
CA PHE A 192 25.63 -20.26 11.60
C PHE A 192 26.51 -19.68 10.50
N THR A 193 26.33 -20.17 9.28
CA THR A 193 26.82 -19.46 8.10
C THR A 193 25.95 -18.25 7.89
N ARG A 194 26.52 -17.05 7.89
CA ARG A 194 25.76 -15.84 7.61
C ARG A 194 25.57 -15.71 6.10
N ASN A 195 24.31 -15.61 5.69
CA ASN A 195 23.98 -15.26 4.32
C ASN A 195 24.45 -13.84 4.03
N GLU A 196 24.98 -13.60 2.82
CA GLU A 196 25.33 -12.26 2.32
C GLU A 196 24.11 -11.34 2.31
N ILE A 197 22.96 -11.93 2.00
CA ILE A 197 21.65 -11.25 1.94
C ILE A 197 20.74 -11.82 3.02
N SER A 198 20.11 -10.95 3.78
CA SER A 198 19.21 -11.28 4.87
C SER A 198 17.84 -10.63 4.68
N ALA A 199 16.85 -11.05 5.47
CA ALA A 199 15.56 -10.40 5.51
C ALA A 199 15.69 -8.92 5.88
N ARG A 200 14.84 -8.09 5.28
CA ARG A 200 14.68 -6.66 5.61
C ARG A 200 14.30 -6.52 7.08
N LEU A 201 14.73 -5.43 7.70
CA LEU A 201 14.30 -5.07 9.05
C LEU A 201 12.87 -4.51 9.04
N ASN A 202 12.26 -4.33 10.20
CA ASN A 202 10.93 -3.72 10.33
C ASN A 202 10.95 -2.17 10.31
N ILE A 203 12.04 -1.56 9.93
CA ILE A 203 12.14 -0.13 9.59
C ILE A 203 12.42 -0.06 8.10
N TRP A 204 11.49 0.52 7.33
CA TRP A 204 11.57 0.60 5.88
C TRP A 204 11.82 2.03 5.42
N ASP A 205 12.86 2.21 4.63
CA ASP A 205 13.22 3.48 4.00
C ASP A 205 12.53 3.57 2.64
N VAL A 206 11.39 4.26 2.58
CA VAL A 206 10.63 4.47 1.32
C VAL A 206 10.37 5.96 1.15
N LYS A 207 10.83 6.51 0.03
CA LYS A 207 10.63 7.93 -0.27
C LYS A 207 9.17 8.25 -0.54
N ALA A 208 8.70 9.35 0.04
CA ALA A 208 7.38 9.91 -0.21
C ALA A 208 7.48 11.30 -0.85
N GLY A 209 6.39 11.72 -1.48
CA GLY A 209 6.26 13.05 -2.06
C GLY A 209 6.27 13.07 -3.58
N TRP A 210 6.32 14.29 -4.13
CA TRP A 210 6.22 14.54 -5.56
C TRP A 210 7.28 13.78 -6.36
N GLY A 211 6.83 12.98 -7.35
CA GLY A 211 7.72 12.21 -8.22
C GLY A 211 8.42 11.02 -7.56
N GLN A 212 8.20 10.80 -6.24
CA GLN A 212 8.80 9.70 -5.49
C GLN A 212 7.78 8.59 -5.16
N SER A 213 6.54 8.96 -4.79
CA SER A 213 5.49 8.00 -4.42
C SER A 213 4.98 7.18 -5.61
N THR A 214 4.95 7.78 -6.80
CA THR A 214 4.50 7.16 -8.05
C THR A 214 5.07 7.94 -9.25
N LYS A 215 5.13 7.28 -10.40
CA LYS A 215 5.44 7.92 -11.70
C LYS A 215 4.19 8.44 -12.42
N ASP A 216 3.00 8.08 -11.96
CA ASP A 216 1.73 8.48 -12.56
C ASP A 216 1.39 9.93 -12.20
N LYS A 217 1.47 10.85 -13.16
CA LYS A 217 1.22 12.28 -12.94
C LYS A 217 -0.18 12.55 -12.42
N ASN A 218 -1.19 11.83 -12.90
CA ASN A 218 -2.59 12.00 -12.49
C ASN A 218 -2.86 11.62 -11.04
N ALA A 219 -1.95 10.86 -10.39
CA ALA A 219 -2.08 10.56 -8.97
C ALA A 219 -1.87 11.79 -8.08
N PHE A 220 -1.15 12.81 -8.57
CA PHE A 220 -0.81 14.01 -7.79
C PHE A 220 -1.98 14.99 -7.62
N ASP A 221 -3.11 14.77 -8.29
CA ASP A 221 -4.37 15.47 -8.02
C ASP A 221 -5.00 14.98 -6.69
N HIS A 222 -4.53 13.85 -6.15
CA HIS A 222 -4.90 13.37 -4.82
C HIS A 222 -3.94 13.93 -3.75
N PRO A 223 -4.43 14.49 -2.63
CA PRO A 223 -3.61 15.20 -1.64
C PRO A 223 -2.66 14.31 -0.84
N ALA A 224 -2.90 13.00 -0.81
CA ALA A 224 -2.12 12.03 -0.03
C ALA A 224 -1.89 10.74 -0.83
N ILE A 225 -0.79 10.70 -1.59
CA ILE A 225 -0.45 9.52 -2.38
C ILE A 225 0.31 8.52 -1.51
N PHE A 226 -0.25 7.33 -1.35
CA PHE A 226 0.44 6.20 -0.75
C PHE A 226 1.55 5.71 -1.69
N PRO A 227 2.81 5.49 -1.25
CA PRO A 227 3.87 5.05 -2.13
C PRO A 227 3.62 3.67 -2.72
N GLU A 228 3.79 3.54 -4.04
CA GLU A 228 3.62 2.26 -4.75
C GLU A 228 4.57 1.18 -4.23
N GLU A 229 5.83 1.54 -3.95
CA GLU A 229 6.81 0.64 -3.37
C GLU A 229 6.34 0.08 -2.03
N LEU A 230 5.82 0.95 -1.15
CA LEU A 230 5.35 0.55 0.17
C LEU A 230 4.16 -0.41 0.08
N ALA A 231 3.17 -0.08 -0.78
CA ALA A 231 2.01 -0.95 -1.02
C ALA A 231 2.43 -2.30 -1.59
N ARG A 232 3.26 -2.30 -2.64
CA ARG A 232 3.76 -3.50 -3.30
C ARG A 232 4.49 -4.43 -2.32
N ASP A 233 5.39 -3.89 -1.53
CA ASP A 233 6.25 -4.66 -0.65
C ASP A 233 5.46 -5.30 0.50
N HIS A 234 4.44 -4.61 1.02
CA HIS A 234 3.50 -5.23 1.96
C HIS A 234 2.63 -6.31 1.30
N ILE A 235 2.16 -6.09 0.08
CA ILE A 235 1.38 -7.10 -0.67
C ILE A 235 2.21 -8.36 -0.91
N LEU A 236 3.46 -8.22 -1.35
CA LEU A 236 4.36 -9.35 -1.56
C LEU A 236 4.66 -10.09 -0.26
N SER A 237 4.85 -9.37 0.85
CA SER A 237 5.18 -9.94 2.15
C SER A 237 4.05 -10.76 2.76
N TRP A 238 2.79 -10.30 2.63
CA TRP A 238 1.68 -10.84 3.40
C TRP A 238 0.60 -11.55 2.58
N SER A 239 0.81 -11.73 1.28
CA SER A 239 -0.10 -12.45 0.39
C SER A 239 0.63 -13.26 -0.68
N ASN A 240 -0.10 -14.18 -1.32
CA ASN A 240 0.35 -14.94 -2.48
C ASN A 240 -0.45 -14.52 -3.73
N GLU A 241 0.02 -14.91 -4.91
CA GLU A 241 -0.73 -14.70 -6.15
C GLU A 241 -2.14 -15.31 -6.06
N GLY A 242 -3.13 -14.60 -6.58
CA GLY A 242 -4.54 -14.98 -6.51
C GLY A 242 -5.25 -14.61 -5.21
N ASP A 243 -4.53 -14.20 -4.14
CA ASP A 243 -5.13 -13.72 -2.90
C ASP A 243 -5.89 -12.39 -3.12
N THR A 244 -6.83 -12.08 -2.23
CA THR A 244 -7.63 -10.86 -2.27
C THR A 244 -7.06 -9.80 -1.32
N VAL A 245 -6.72 -8.65 -1.88
CA VAL A 245 -6.21 -7.46 -1.17
C VAL A 245 -7.30 -6.40 -1.13
N LEU A 246 -7.61 -5.87 0.06
CA LEU A 246 -8.60 -4.82 0.28
C LEU A 246 -7.91 -3.52 0.72
N ASP A 247 -8.35 -2.40 0.16
CA ASP A 247 -8.07 -1.05 0.66
C ASP A 247 -9.39 -0.29 0.85
N PRO A 248 -9.88 -0.12 2.09
CA PRO A 248 -11.13 0.59 2.37
C PRO A 248 -11.02 2.13 2.31
N PHE A 249 -9.82 2.67 2.03
CA PHE A 249 -9.54 4.09 1.84
C PHE A 249 -8.68 4.27 0.60
N SER A 250 -9.20 3.80 -0.54
CA SER A 250 -8.42 3.53 -1.76
C SER A 250 -7.81 4.80 -2.39
N GLY A 251 -8.40 5.97 -2.17
CA GLY A 251 -7.94 7.23 -2.73
C GLY A 251 -7.69 7.11 -4.23
N SER A 252 -6.48 7.42 -4.67
CA SER A 252 -6.06 7.30 -6.07
C SER A 252 -5.78 5.87 -6.54
N GLY A 253 -6.11 4.83 -5.74
CA GLY A 253 -6.08 3.42 -6.13
C GLY A 253 -4.70 2.76 -6.09
N THR A 254 -3.74 3.26 -5.32
CA THR A 254 -2.37 2.72 -5.31
C THR A 254 -2.31 1.26 -4.88
N THR A 255 -2.97 0.91 -3.77
CA THR A 255 -2.97 -0.48 -3.25
C THR A 255 -3.56 -1.46 -4.27
N ILE A 256 -4.72 -1.14 -4.86
CA ILE A 256 -5.37 -2.04 -5.82
C ILE A 256 -4.60 -2.13 -7.14
N LYS A 257 -3.93 -1.05 -7.57
CA LYS A 257 -2.99 -1.07 -8.69
C LYS A 257 -1.84 -2.05 -8.42
N MET A 258 -1.21 -1.95 -7.26
CA MET A 258 -0.11 -2.84 -6.88
C MET A 258 -0.58 -4.29 -6.68
N ALA A 259 -1.80 -4.51 -6.18
CA ALA A 259 -2.40 -5.85 -6.12
C ALA A 259 -2.48 -6.49 -7.50
N ARG A 260 -3.02 -5.78 -8.50
CA ARG A 260 -3.06 -6.26 -9.89
C ARG A 260 -1.67 -6.55 -10.45
N GLU A 261 -0.73 -5.61 -10.27
CA GLU A 261 0.62 -5.74 -10.81
C GLU A 261 1.43 -6.89 -10.22
N THR A 262 1.02 -7.36 -9.07
CA THR A 262 1.63 -8.50 -8.37
C THR A 262 0.78 -9.78 -8.47
N GLY A 263 -0.22 -9.83 -9.36
CA GLY A 263 -1.05 -11.02 -9.58
C GLY A 263 -2.09 -11.30 -8.50
N ARG A 264 -2.46 -10.30 -7.68
CA ARG A 264 -3.51 -10.39 -6.66
C ARG A 264 -4.80 -9.78 -7.18
N ARG A 265 -5.93 -10.18 -6.58
CA ARG A 265 -7.20 -9.48 -6.76
C ARG A 265 -7.22 -8.29 -5.83
N GLY A 266 -7.67 -7.13 -6.33
CA GLY A 266 -7.75 -5.91 -5.55
C GLY A 266 -9.19 -5.44 -5.39
N ILE A 267 -9.57 -5.07 -4.17
CA ILE A 267 -10.84 -4.41 -3.86
C ILE A 267 -10.52 -3.06 -3.25
N GLY A 268 -10.95 -1.98 -3.89
CA GLY A 268 -10.82 -0.61 -3.39
C GLY A 268 -12.19 -0.04 -3.03
N ILE A 269 -12.25 0.76 -1.99
CA ILE A 269 -13.44 1.55 -1.63
C ILE A 269 -13.01 2.99 -1.42
N GLU A 270 -13.67 3.92 -2.09
CA GLU A 270 -13.38 5.34 -2.00
C GLU A 270 -14.70 6.11 -2.00
N ILE A 271 -14.84 7.06 -1.10
CA ILE A 271 -16.08 7.84 -0.95
C ILE A 271 -16.14 9.02 -1.93
N ASN A 272 -14.99 9.57 -2.31
CA ASN A 272 -14.90 10.71 -3.21
C ASN A 272 -14.90 10.23 -4.67
N GLU A 273 -15.93 10.64 -5.42
CA GLU A 273 -16.09 10.25 -6.83
C GLU A 273 -14.92 10.72 -7.71
N GLU A 274 -14.37 11.91 -7.46
CA GLU A 274 -13.23 12.43 -8.22
C GLU A 274 -11.99 11.53 -8.03
N TYR A 275 -11.75 11.06 -6.80
CA TYR A 275 -10.65 10.13 -6.52
C TYR A 275 -10.91 8.75 -7.13
N CYS A 276 -12.15 8.29 -7.15
CA CYS A 276 -12.54 7.07 -7.89
C CYS A 276 -12.21 7.19 -9.38
N GLN A 277 -12.48 8.34 -10.00
CA GLN A 277 -12.17 8.58 -11.43
C GLN A 277 -10.67 8.61 -11.67
N ILE A 278 -9.89 9.24 -10.78
CA ILE A 278 -8.42 9.21 -10.83
C ILE A 278 -7.91 7.77 -10.75
N ALA A 279 -8.42 6.98 -9.82
CA ALA A 279 -8.03 5.58 -9.65
C ALA A 279 -8.32 4.76 -10.93
N VAL A 280 -9.51 4.90 -11.52
CA VAL A 280 -9.86 4.21 -12.78
C VAL A 280 -8.94 4.63 -13.91
N THR A 281 -8.64 5.93 -14.03
CA THR A 281 -7.72 6.46 -15.06
C THR A 281 -6.33 5.83 -14.93
N ARG A 282 -5.79 5.75 -13.71
CA ARG A 282 -4.50 5.09 -13.44
C ARG A 282 -4.53 3.59 -13.77
N LEU A 283 -5.63 2.91 -13.45
CA LEU A 283 -5.79 1.49 -13.78
C LEU A 283 -5.89 1.25 -15.29
N ARG A 284 -6.46 2.18 -16.06
CA ARG A 284 -6.57 2.07 -17.52
C ARG A 284 -5.23 2.31 -18.24
N GLN A 285 -4.39 3.25 -17.77
CA GLN A 285 -3.16 3.68 -18.48
C GLN A 285 -2.18 2.54 -18.78
N ARG A 286 -2.04 1.53 -17.94
CA ARG A 286 -1.08 0.45 -18.13
C ARG A 286 -1.43 -0.54 -19.24
N LEU A 287 -2.69 -0.65 -19.62
CA LEU A 287 -3.10 -1.53 -20.71
C LEU A 287 -2.57 -1.07 -22.08
N LEU A 288 -2.27 0.22 -22.23
CA LEU A 288 -1.73 0.79 -23.47
C LEU A 288 -0.22 0.53 -23.61
N PHE A 289 0.54 0.46 -22.52
CA PHE A 289 2.00 0.23 -22.56
C PHE A 289 2.41 -1.25 -22.53
N GLY A 290 1.54 -2.15 -22.06
CA GLY A 290 1.80 -3.59 -22.04
C GLY A 290 1.68 -4.30 -23.39
N MET A 291 1.19 -3.63 -24.43
CA MET A 291 1.07 -4.19 -25.78
C MET A 291 2.30 -3.95 -26.65
N GLU A 292 3.23 -3.08 -26.26
CA GLU A 292 4.43 -2.78 -27.06
C GLU A 292 5.63 -3.71 -26.76
N GLU A 293 5.65 -4.46 -25.67
CA GLU A 293 6.76 -5.37 -25.34
C GLU A 293 6.62 -6.82 -25.85
N SER A 294 5.52 -7.16 -26.54
CA SER A 294 5.30 -8.52 -27.07
C SER A 294 5.55 -8.66 -28.58
N VAL A 295 6.16 -7.66 -29.24
CA VAL A 295 6.58 -7.74 -30.64
C VAL A 295 8.07 -7.37 -30.73
N GLY A 296 8.89 -8.35 -30.43
CA GLY A 296 10.34 -8.28 -30.54
C GLY A 296 10.96 -9.66 -30.46
#